data_07dc4176c0e959caeb45bf467f93a235
#
_entry.id   07dc4176c0e959caeb45bf467f93a235
#
_cell.length_a   1.000
_cell.length_b   1.000
_cell.length_c   1.000
_cell.angle_alpha   90.00
_cell.angle_beta   90.00
_cell.angle_gamma   90.00
#
_symmetry.space_group_name_H-M   'P 1'
#
loop_
_entity.id
_entity.type
_entity.pdbx_description
1 polymer ?
#
loop_
_entity_poly.entity_id
_entity_poly.type
_entity_poly.pdbx_seq_one_letter_code
_entity_poly.pdbx_strand_id
1 'polypeptide(L)'
;MAKRWRKRAGRLAALVIAAGIYTFCIPAAAAEEATGGMANAVTLDIPARSCILVSGDTVLYEENADEPMPPASITKIMTLLLTFEALEAGQISLDQTVSCSDYAASMGGTQIWLEPGEEMALSDIIKATAVNSANDCAMVLAETVAGSEEAFVQKMNERAAELGMENTHFENPTGLDADGHVSTARDIAIMSVELLKHDGVTDYTTIWMDSLRNGETGLTNTNKLVRYYDGCTGLKTGTTDGAGSCLSASATRDGLDLVAVSMGSDTSAERFAACRTLLDYGFATYESFTPAVPPEQLTPVPVSGGRAESVAPAAAEAGPVIIPKGRGEAVELAVTLPEGLTAPVAAGEEIGEAVFTLDGETVCTLPLTAAEEVGEMDFAFALGRLWELFTRPPAFG
;
A
#
# COMPACT_ATOMS: atom_id res chain seq x y z
N MET A 1 -49.50 -9.29 -55.90
CA MET A 1 -49.28 -7.97 -56.56
C MET A 1 -48.00 -7.38 -56.04
N ALA A 2 -47.06 -7.18 -56.98
CA ALA A 2 -45.73 -6.67 -56.71
C ALA A 2 -45.74 -5.15 -56.59
N LYS A 3 -44.85 -4.60 -55.70
CA LYS A 3 -44.12 -3.38 -56.05
C LYS A 3 -42.81 -3.29 -55.25
N ARG A 4 -41.73 -3.40 -56.02
CA ARG A 4 -40.34 -3.05 -55.71
C ARG A 4 -40.24 -1.58 -55.36
N TRP A 5 -39.38 -1.24 -54.35
CA TRP A 5 -38.62 0.02 -54.37
C TRP A 5 -37.17 -0.16 -53.92
N ARG A 6 -36.32 0.49 -54.69
CA ARG A 6 -34.87 0.32 -54.81
C ARG A 6 -34.08 1.06 -53.73
N LYS A 7 -33.01 0.42 -53.33
CA LYS A 7 -31.70 0.89 -52.91
C LYS A 7 -31.42 2.40 -52.91
N ARG A 8 -30.95 2.92 -51.77
CA ARG A 8 -29.86 3.89 -51.75
C ARG A 8 -28.84 3.46 -50.66
N ALA A 9 -27.64 3.14 -51.13
CA ALA A 9 -26.48 2.87 -50.31
C ALA A 9 -25.91 4.19 -49.79
N GLY A 10 -25.83 4.35 -48.47
CA GLY A 10 -25.04 5.36 -47.80
C GLY A 10 -23.85 4.69 -47.11
N ARG A 11 -22.67 4.92 -47.65
CA ARG A 11 -21.40 4.48 -47.03
C ARG A 11 -21.19 5.31 -45.79
N LEU A 12 -21.29 4.72 -44.59
CA LEU A 12 -20.71 5.22 -43.37
C LEU A 12 -19.33 4.55 -43.21
N ALA A 13 -18.29 5.39 -43.33
CA ALA A 13 -16.92 4.99 -43.02
C ALA A 13 -16.83 4.80 -41.51
N ALA A 14 -16.63 3.57 -41.07
CA ALA A 14 -16.25 3.28 -39.68
C ALA A 14 -14.78 3.58 -39.51
N LEU A 15 -14.49 4.62 -38.73
CA LEU A 15 -13.14 4.92 -38.25
C LEU A 15 -12.81 3.90 -37.14
N VAL A 16 -12.00 2.90 -37.49
CA VAL A 16 -11.42 1.98 -36.49
C VAL A 16 -10.22 2.69 -35.87
N ILE A 17 -10.40 3.20 -34.66
CA ILE A 17 -9.27 3.65 -33.83
C ILE A 17 -8.63 2.37 -33.29
N ALA A 18 -7.50 1.96 -33.87
CA ALA A 18 -6.65 0.92 -33.33
C ALA A 18 -5.88 1.53 -32.13
N ALA A 19 -6.37 1.30 -30.91
CA ALA A 19 -5.57 1.49 -29.71
C ALA A 19 -4.50 0.39 -29.70
N GLY A 20 -3.27 0.77 -30.05
CA GLY A 20 -2.11 -0.08 -29.92
C GLY A 20 -1.78 -0.25 -28.43
N ILE A 21 -2.13 -1.40 -27.89
CA ILE A 21 -1.62 -1.85 -26.58
C ILE A 21 -0.16 -2.24 -26.83
N TYR A 22 0.75 -1.33 -26.50
CA TYR A 22 2.17 -1.70 -26.35
C TYR A 22 2.33 -2.46 -25.06
N THR A 23 2.30 -3.78 -25.16
CA THR A 23 2.77 -4.66 -24.11
C THR A 23 4.29 -4.53 -24.05
N PHE A 24 4.80 -3.75 -23.12
CA PHE A 24 6.22 -3.80 -22.75
C PHE A 24 6.46 -5.16 -22.09
N CYS A 25 7.02 -6.10 -22.84
CA CYS A 25 7.71 -7.26 -22.27
C CYS A 25 8.96 -6.73 -21.58
N ILE A 26 8.92 -6.54 -20.27
CA ILE A 26 10.12 -6.46 -19.44
C ILE A 26 10.67 -7.88 -19.40
N PRO A 27 11.95 -8.12 -19.78
CA PRO A 27 12.52 -9.46 -19.64
C PRO A 27 12.59 -9.79 -18.15
N ALA A 28 12.03 -10.93 -17.77
CA ALA A 28 11.95 -11.48 -16.40
C ALA A 28 13.31 -11.83 -15.77
N ALA A 29 14.41 -11.31 -16.28
CA ALA A 29 15.76 -11.57 -15.80
C ALA A 29 16.38 -10.43 -14.97
N ALA A 30 15.65 -9.31 -14.73
CA ALA A 30 16.16 -8.17 -13.98
C ALA A 30 15.47 -7.97 -12.60
N ALA A 31 14.50 -8.81 -12.25
CA ALA A 31 13.76 -8.68 -10.99
C ALA A 31 14.31 -9.55 -9.84
N GLU A 32 15.31 -10.38 -10.09
CA GLU A 32 15.85 -11.33 -9.09
C GLU A 32 17.07 -10.81 -8.30
N GLU A 33 17.65 -9.66 -8.66
CA GLU A 33 18.86 -9.13 -7.98
C GLU A 33 18.64 -7.93 -7.06
N ALA A 34 17.43 -7.37 -6.98
CA ALA A 34 17.19 -6.18 -6.15
C ALA A 34 16.67 -6.46 -4.73
N THR A 35 16.37 -7.72 -4.37
CA THR A 35 15.89 -8.09 -3.02
C THR A 35 16.97 -8.65 -2.09
N GLY A 36 18.23 -8.65 -2.49
CA GLY A 36 19.33 -9.36 -1.82
C GLY A 36 20.30 -8.51 -0.96
N GLY A 37 19.99 -7.27 -0.60
CA GLY A 37 21.03 -6.32 -0.16
C GLY A 37 21.14 -5.97 1.31
N MET A 38 20.15 -6.10 2.17
CA MET A 38 20.24 -5.61 3.56
C MET A 38 19.90 -6.61 4.66
N ALA A 39 19.38 -7.77 4.34
CA ALA A 39 19.07 -8.79 5.33
C ALA A 39 20.33 -9.63 5.66
N ASN A 40 20.72 -9.67 6.94
CA ASN A 40 21.61 -10.66 7.57
C ASN A 40 23.07 -10.31 7.84
N ALA A 41 23.32 -9.23 8.59
CA ALA A 41 24.54 -9.15 9.41
C ALA A 41 24.27 -9.30 10.93
N VAL A 42 23.01 -9.24 11.36
CA VAL A 42 22.63 -9.25 12.79
C VAL A 42 21.69 -10.43 13.04
N THR A 43 22.06 -11.31 13.97
CA THR A 43 21.15 -12.33 14.49
C THR A 43 20.47 -11.77 15.73
N LEU A 44 19.13 -11.66 15.70
CA LEU A 44 18.33 -11.26 16.84
C LEU A 44 17.85 -12.51 17.59
N ASP A 45 17.72 -12.42 18.90
CA ASP A 45 17.10 -13.48 19.72
C ASP A 45 15.59 -13.22 19.78
N ILE A 46 14.87 -13.79 18.83
CA ILE A 46 13.42 -13.59 18.66
C ILE A 46 12.67 -14.81 19.17
N PRO A 47 11.86 -14.71 20.22
CA PRO A 47 11.10 -15.83 20.78
C PRO A 47 9.84 -16.13 19.96
N ALA A 48 10.03 -16.56 18.70
CA ALA A 48 8.98 -16.96 17.74
C ALA A 48 9.53 -18.04 16.81
N ARG A 49 8.66 -18.85 16.22
CA ARG A 49 9.05 -19.86 15.21
C ARG A 49 9.32 -19.23 13.86
N SER A 50 8.60 -18.19 13.54
CA SER A 50 8.71 -17.43 12.29
C SER A 50 8.50 -15.96 12.58
N CYS A 51 9.31 -15.10 11.97
CA CYS A 51 9.14 -13.66 12.11
C CYS A 51 9.65 -12.88 10.89
N ILE A 52 9.15 -11.66 10.75
CA ILE A 52 9.59 -10.72 9.72
C ILE A 52 9.42 -9.27 10.22
N LEU A 53 10.30 -8.39 9.78
CA LEU A 53 10.19 -6.95 9.91
C LEU A 53 10.26 -6.33 8.51
N VAL A 54 9.27 -5.50 8.17
CA VAL A 54 9.24 -4.81 6.89
C VAL A 54 8.95 -3.32 7.06
N SER A 55 9.33 -2.54 6.05
CA SER A 55 8.86 -1.17 5.83
C SER A 55 8.41 -1.06 4.37
N GLY A 56 7.09 -0.87 4.15
CA GLY A 56 6.51 -1.06 2.83
C GLY A 56 6.85 -2.44 2.27
N ASP A 57 7.40 -2.48 1.06
CA ASP A 57 7.80 -3.72 0.38
C ASP A 57 9.24 -4.16 0.74
N THR A 58 9.95 -3.39 1.57
CA THR A 58 11.36 -3.68 1.92
C THR A 58 11.43 -4.56 3.15
N VAL A 59 12.06 -5.72 3.03
CA VAL A 59 12.35 -6.62 4.16
C VAL A 59 13.61 -6.13 4.87
N LEU A 60 13.48 -5.87 6.19
CA LEU A 60 14.58 -5.39 7.05
C LEU A 60 15.18 -6.50 7.92
N TYR A 61 14.38 -7.49 8.27
CA TYR A 61 14.79 -8.69 8.99
C TYR A 61 13.79 -9.81 8.77
N GLU A 62 14.27 -11.05 8.67
CA GLU A 62 13.39 -12.21 8.60
C GLU A 62 14.06 -13.47 9.17
N GLU A 63 13.24 -14.36 9.72
CA GLU A 63 13.63 -15.69 10.14
C GLU A 63 12.46 -16.65 9.93
N ASN A 64 12.66 -17.70 9.11
CA ASN A 64 11.63 -18.67 8.72
C ASN A 64 10.34 -18.00 8.19
N ALA A 65 10.44 -16.84 7.51
CA ALA A 65 9.31 -15.98 7.16
C ALA A 65 8.27 -16.66 6.27
N ASP A 66 8.66 -17.70 5.54
CA ASP A 66 7.83 -18.46 4.61
C ASP A 66 7.32 -19.81 5.20
N GLU A 67 7.53 -20.06 6.50
CA GLU A 67 6.99 -21.26 7.15
C GLU A 67 5.46 -21.16 7.27
N PRO A 68 4.68 -22.06 6.61
CA PRO A 68 3.22 -22.04 6.69
C PRO A 68 2.75 -22.44 8.09
N MET A 69 1.88 -21.63 8.69
CA MET A 69 1.33 -21.83 10.02
C MET A 69 -0.12 -21.36 10.09
N PRO A 70 -0.95 -21.88 11.01
CA PRO A 70 -2.26 -21.30 11.28
C PRO A 70 -2.10 -19.84 11.73
N PRO A 71 -2.81 -18.88 11.11
CA PRO A 71 -2.67 -17.46 11.45
C PRO A 71 -3.48 -17.03 12.67
N ALA A 72 -4.39 -17.88 13.17
CA ALA A 72 -5.35 -17.53 14.20
C ALA A 72 -6.08 -16.21 13.85
N SER A 73 -6.48 -15.42 14.85
CA SER A 73 -7.20 -14.15 14.63
C SER A 73 -6.41 -13.06 13.90
N ILE A 74 -5.14 -13.29 13.48
CA ILE A 74 -4.47 -12.40 12.55
C ILE A 74 -5.18 -12.38 11.18
N THR A 75 -5.89 -13.45 10.83
CA THR A 75 -6.82 -13.52 9.70
C THR A 75 -7.72 -12.30 9.57
N LYS A 76 -8.14 -11.70 10.70
CA LYS A 76 -9.00 -10.51 10.70
C LYS A 76 -8.34 -9.27 10.11
N ILE A 77 -7.04 -9.28 9.83
CA ILE A 77 -6.38 -8.23 9.04
C ILE A 77 -6.97 -8.25 7.62
N MET A 78 -7.10 -9.44 6.99
CA MET A 78 -7.75 -9.57 5.67
C MET A 78 -9.24 -9.22 5.74
N THR A 79 -9.93 -9.58 6.82
CA THR A 79 -11.33 -9.21 7.02
C THR A 79 -11.51 -7.70 7.10
N LEU A 80 -10.64 -7.01 7.83
CA LEU A 80 -10.64 -5.54 7.91
C LEU A 80 -10.23 -4.93 6.57
N LEU A 81 -9.22 -5.47 5.89
CA LEU A 81 -8.78 -4.98 4.57
C LEU A 81 -9.94 -4.94 3.58
N LEU A 82 -10.63 -6.06 3.37
CA LEU A 82 -11.79 -6.12 2.47
C LEU A 82 -12.95 -5.22 2.93
N THR A 83 -13.08 -4.99 4.24
CA THR A 83 -14.09 -4.07 4.78
C THR A 83 -13.74 -2.62 4.45
N PHE A 84 -12.48 -2.21 4.60
CA PHE A 84 -12.03 -0.85 4.26
C PHE A 84 -12.03 -0.61 2.76
N GLU A 85 -11.66 -1.59 1.94
CA GLU A 85 -11.80 -1.52 0.48
C GLU A 85 -13.27 -1.33 0.05
N ALA A 86 -14.21 -2.02 0.72
CA ALA A 86 -15.64 -1.85 0.45
C ALA A 86 -16.17 -0.46 0.89
N LEU A 87 -15.62 0.11 1.98
CA LEU A 87 -15.90 1.50 2.40
C LEU A 87 -15.40 2.51 1.37
N GLU A 88 -14.17 2.39 0.91
CA GLU A 88 -13.59 3.29 -0.10
C GLU A 88 -14.29 3.19 -1.45
N ALA A 89 -14.73 1.99 -1.83
CA ALA A 89 -15.55 1.77 -3.02
C ALA A 89 -17.00 2.29 -2.88
N GLY A 90 -17.40 2.79 -1.69
CA GLY A 90 -18.75 3.28 -1.41
C GLY A 90 -19.82 2.18 -1.43
N GLN A 91 -19.44 0.92 -1.29
CA GLN A 91 -20.37 -0.22 -1.22
C GLN A 91 -21.07 -0.30 0.13
N ILE A 92 -20.39 0.12 1.19
CA ILE A 92 -20.87 0.18 2.57
C ILE A 92 -20.50 1.54 3.17
N SER A 93 -21.10 1.92 4.30
CA SER A 93 -20.77 3.16 5.00
C SER A 93 -20.67 2.95 6.52
N LEU A 94 -19.82 3.75 7.20
CA LEU A 94 -19.53 3.60 8.63
C LEU A 94 -20.76 3.80 9.52
N ASP A 95 -21.69 4.63 9.09
CA ASP A 95 -22.92 4.99 9.81
C ASP A 95 -24.11 4.08 9.47
N GLN A 96 -23.96 3.18 8.48
CA GLN A 96 -25.02 2.21 8.20
C GLN A 96 -25.26 1.28 9.39
N THR A 97 -26.52 0.96 9.62
CA THR A 97 -26.92 -0.06 10.59
C THR A 97 -26.82 -1.44 9.95
N VAL A 98 -26.16 -2.37 10.64
CA VAL A 98 -26.06 -3.78 10.26
C VAL A 98 -26.71 -4.65 11.32
N SER A 99 -27.28 -5.78 10.89
CA SER A 99 -27.96 -6.71 11.79
C SER A 99 -27.15 -8.01 11.93
N CYS A 100 -27.05 -8.51 13.14
CA CYS A 100 -26.40 -9.80 13.42
C CYS A 100 -27.31 -10.96 12.98
N SER A 101 -26.79 -11.84 12.13
CA SER A 101 -27.48 -13.08 11.76
C SER A 101 -27.45 -14.12 12.90
N ASP A 102 -28.32 -15.13 12.83
CA ASP A 102 -28.27 -16.29 13.73
C ASP A 102 -26.91 -16.97 13.68
N TYR A 103 -26.31 -17.01 12.48
CA TYR A 103 -25.00 -17.62 12.26
C TYR A 103 -23.86 -16.81 12.89
N ALA A 104 -23.82 -15.50 12.67
CA ALA A 104 -22.83 -14.62 13.28
C ALA A 104 -22.90 -14.65 14.82
N ALA A 105 -24.11 -14.66 15.39
CA ALA A 105 -24.33 -14.75 16.83
C ALA A 105 -23.87 -16.12 17.41
N SER A 106 -23.81 -17.18 16.59
CA SER A 106 -23.37 -18.52 17.01
C SER A 106 -21.85 -18.71 17.01
N MET A 107 -21.06 -17.70 16.58
CA MET A 107 -19.60 -17.81 16.50
C MET A 107 -18.99 -18.13 17.88
N GLY A 108 -18.00 -19.00 17.86
CA GLY A 108 -17.21 -19.35 19.06
C GLY A 108 -16.04 -18.38 19.29
N GLY A 109 -15.31 -18.60 20.38
CA GLY A 109 -14.09 -17.85 20.72
C GLY A 109 -14.39 -16.46 21.30
N THR A 110 -13.57 -15.46 20.95
CA THR A 110 -13.75 -14.08 21.44
C THR A 110 -14.94 -13.42 20.76
N GLN A 111 -15.82 -12.81 21.55
CA GLN A 111 -17.08 -12.21 21.09
C GLN A 111 -17.41 -10.95 21.90
N ILE A 112 -18.29 -10.12 21.39
CA ILE A 112 -19.03 -9.12 22.16
C ILE A 112 -20.46 -9.58 22.49
N TRP A 113 -20.75 -10.85 22.18
CA TRP A 113 -22.03 -11.52 22.45
C TRP A 113 -23.20 -10.82 21.76
N LEU A 114 -23.08 -10.66 20.42
CA LEU A 114 -24.20 -10.18 19.61
C LEU A 114 -25.39 -11.16 19.69
N GLU A 115 -26.58 -10.62 19.86
CA GLU A 115 -27.82 -11.40 19.81
C GLU A 115 -28.32 -11.49 18.36
N PRO A 116 -28.99 -12.61 17.96
CA PRO A 116 -29.65 -12.68 16.67
C PRO A 116 -30.62 -11.52 16.42
N GLY A 117 -30.45 -10.82 15.30
CA GLY A 117 -31.24 -9.66 14.96
C GLY A 117 -30.82 -8.37 15.68
N GLU A 118 -29.78 -8.40 16.52
CA GLU A 118 -29.23 -7.16 17.10
C GLU A 118 -28.70 -6.25 16.01
N GLU A 119 -29.08 -4.97 16.09
CA GLU A 119 -28.65 -3.94 15.14
C GLU A 119 -27.59 -3.04 15.77
N MET A 120 -26.51 -2.77 15.02
CA MET A 120 -25.41 -1.91 15.46
C MET A 120 -24.87 -1.11 14.28
N ALA A 121 -24.24 0.04 14.55
CA ALA A 121 -23.52 0.78 13.51
C ALA A 121 -22.32 -0.04 13.00
N LEU A 122 -22.05 0.00 11.69
CA LEU A 122 -20.93 -0.71 11.09
C LEU A 122 -19.59 -0.30 11.73
N SER A 123 -19.43 0.98 12.07
CA SER A 123 -18.26 1.51 12.79
C SER A 123 -18.01 0.83 14.14
N ASP A 124 -19.06 0.46 14.87
CA ASP A 124 -18.95 -0.25 16.14
C ASP A 124 -18.58 -1.72 15.96
N ILE A 125 -19.06 -2.35 14.87
CA ILE A 125 -18.68 -3.71 14.47
C ILE A 125 -17.19 -3.76 14.07
N ILE A 126 -16.72 -2.79 13.27
CA ILE A 126 -15.29 -2.65 12.93
C ILE A 126 -14.46 -2.47 14.19
N LYS A 127 -14.88 -1.58 15.10
CA LYS A 127 -14.22 -1.33 16.39
C LYS A 127 -14.08 -2.60 17.22
N ALA A 128 -15.15 -3.37 17.39
CA ALA A 128 -15.12 -4.63 18.14
C ALA A 128 -14.20 -5.67 17.49
N THR A 129 -14.19 -5.74 16.16
CA THR A 129 -13.31 -6.65 15.40
C THR A 129 -11.82 -6.28 15.57
N ALA A 130 -11.49 -4.99 15.47
CA ALA A 130 -10.11 -4.51 15.57
C ALA A 130 -9.58 -4.56 17.01
N VAL A 131 -10.36 -4.05 17.98
CA VAL A 131 -9.93 -3.86 19.38
C VAL A 131 -10.01 -5.16 20.18
N ASN A 132 -11.20 -5.78 20.21
CA ASN A 132 -11.48 -6.96 21.02
C ASN A 132 -11.27 -8.28 20.29
N SER A 133 -11.05 -8.24 18.98
CA SER A 133 -10.94 -9.45 18.14
C SER A 133 -12.24 -10.27 18.05
N ALA A 134 -13.39 -9.64 18.14
CA ALA A 134 -14.71 -10.29 18.19
C ALA A 134 -15.00 -11.09 16.91
N ASN A 135 -15.29 -12.39 17.07
CA ASN A 135 -15.56 -13.31 15.96
C ASN A 135 -16.96 -13.10 15.38
N ASP A 136 -17.96 -12.88 16.24
CA ASP A 136 -19.32 -12.52 15.86
C ASP A 136 -19.33 -11.25 14.98
N CYS A 137 -18.58 -10.22 15.37
CA CYS A 137 -18.43 -9.00 14.57
C CYS A 137 -17.69 -9.26 13.25
N ALA A 138 -16.62 -10.06 13.24
CA ALA A 138 -15.92 -10.40 12.01
C ALA A 138 -16.83 -11.12 11.00
N MET A 139 -17.74 -11.97 11.49
CA MET A 139 -18.74 -12.64 10.66
C MET A 139 -19.78 -11.64 10.13
N VAL A 140 -20.26 -10.71 10.96
CA VAL A 140 -21.16 -9.62 10.50
C VAL A 140 -20.49 -8.78 9.41
N LEU A 141 -19.19 -8.47 9.52
CA LEU A 141 -18.45 -7.77 8.45
C LEU A 141 -18.44 -8.60 7.16
N ALA A 142 -18.14 -9.90 7.25
CA ALA A 142 -18.12 -10.79 6.09
C ALA A 142 -19.48 -10.85 5.38
N GLU A 143 -20.56 -11.04 6.14
CA GLU A 143 -21.93 -11.05 5.60
C GLU A 143 -22.31 -9.68 5.01
N THR A 144 -21.89 -8.58 5.62
CA THR A 144 -22.17 -7.22 5.13
C THR A 144 -21.48 -6.94 3.80
N VAL A 145 -20.21 -7.36 3.65
CA VAL A 145 -19.39 -7.09 2.46
C VAL A 145 -19.71 -8.03 1.30
N ALA A 146 -19.99 -9.29 1.59
CA ALA A 146 -20.12 -10.32 0.55
C ALA A 146 -21.47 -11.10 0.57
N GLY A 147 -22.32 -10.87 1.55
CA GLY A 147 -23.63 -11.52 1.66
C GLY A 147 -23.59 -12.90 2.34
N SER A 148 -22.45 -13.59 2.35
CA SER A 148 -22.26 -14.86 3.08
C SER A 148 -20.78 -15.08 3.43
N GLU A 149 -20.51 -16.01 4.37
CA GLU A 149 -19.15 -16.43 4.70
C GLU A 149 -18.42 -16.99 3.49
N GLU A 150 -19.05 -17.89 2.73
CA GLU A 150 -18.43 -18.56 1.58
C GLU A 150 -18.01 -17.54 0.50
N ALA A 151 -18.88 -16.57 0.20
CA ALA A 151 -18.57 -15.52 -0.76
C ALA A 151 -17.46 -14.59 -0.25
N PHE A 152 -17.39 -14.35 1.06
CA PHE A 152 -16.34 -13.55 1.67
C PHE A 152 -15.00 -14.28 1.67
N VAL A 153 -14.97 -15.57 2.03
CA VAL A 153 -13.76 -16.41 1.98
C VAL A 153 -13.22 -16.51 0.56
N GLN A 154 -14.09 -16.61 -0.44
CA GLN A 154 -13.66 -16.54 -1.83
C GLN A 154 -12.94 -15.20 -2.12
N LYS A 155 -13.52 -14.07 -1.70
CA LYS A 155 -12.87 -12.74 -1.85
C LYS A 155 -11.55 -12.65 -1.09
N MET A 156 -11.45 -13.23 0.12
CA MET A 156 -10.19 -13.27 0.89
C MET A 156 -9.09 -13.97 0.10
N ASN A 157 -9.39 -15.12 -0.51
CA ASN A 157 -8.41 -15.89 -1.28
C ASN A 157 -8.09 -15.24 -2.63
N GLU A 158 -9.06 -14.62 -3.30
CA GLU A 158 -8.83 -13.81 -4.50
C GLU A 158 -7.89 -12.63 -4.18
N ARG A 159 -8.15 -11.91 -3.09
CA ARG A 159 -7.33 -10.77 -2.67
C ARG A 159 -5.92 -11.20 -2.24
N ALA A 160 -5.80 -12.33 -1.54
CA ALA A 160 -4.50 -12.91 -1.20
C ALA A 160 -3.66 -13.19 -2.45
N ALA A 161 -4.28 -13.77 -3.49
CA ALA A 161 -3.61 -14.03 -4.76
C ALA A 161 -3.20 -12.73 -5.50
N GLU A 162 -4.05 -11.69 -5.49
CA GLU A 162 -3.73 -10.38 -6.07
C GLU A 162 -2.56 -9.69 -5.36
N LEU A 163 -2.44 -9.87 -4.04
CA LEU A 163 -1.36 -9.34 -3.23
C LEU A 163 -0.06 -10.16 -3.32
N GLY A 164 -0.08 -11.32 -4.02
CA GLY A 164 1.08 -12.20 -4.10
C GLY A 164 1.35 -13.03 -2.83
N MET A 165 0.32 -13.26 -2.00
CA MET A 165 0.40 -14.07 -0.78
C MET A 165 0.35 -15.57 -1.15
N GLU A 166 1.44 -16.07 -1.73
CA GLU A 166 1.51 -17.41 -2.37
C GLU A 166 1.35 -18.59 -1.41
N ASN A 167 1.61 -18.37 -0.11
CA ASN A 167 1.54 -19.41 0.93
C ASN A 167 0.36 -19.24 1.88
N THR A 168 -0.68 -18.50 1.45
CA THR A 168 -1.86 -18.21 2.25
C THR A 168 -3.12 -18.83 1.65
N HIS A 169 -3.90 -19.47 2.52
CA HIS A 169 -5.25 -19.89 2.20
C HIS A 169 -6.17 -19.68 3.39
N PHE A 170 -7.28 -19.00 3.15
CA PHE A 170 -8.30 -18.71 4.15
C PHE A 170 -9.49 -19.66 4.02
N GLU A 171 -9.99 -20.18 5.14
CA GLU A 171 -11.18 -21.03 5.24
C GLU A 171 -12.34 -20.30 5.96
N ASN A 172 -12.04 -19.22 6.70
CA ASN A 172 -13.04 -18.41 7.41
C ASN A 172 -12.51 -16.98 7.68
N PRO A 173 -13.40 -16.01 7.99
CA PRO A 173 -13.00 -14.62 8.24
C PRO A 173 -12.51 -14.35 9.66
N THR A 174 -12.56 -15.33 10.54
CA THR A 174 -12.32 -15.17 11.99
C THR A 174 -10.94 -15.61 12.43
N GLY A 175 -10.34 -16.58 11.72
CA GLY A 175 -9.10 -17.26 12.09
C GLY A 175 -9.29 -18.35 13.14
N LEU A 176 -10.48 -18.89 13.25
CA LEU A 176 -10.69 -20.16 13.97
C LEU A 176 -9.99 -21.29 13.21
N ASP A 177 -9.42 -22.25 13.94
CA ASP A 177 -8.70 -23.35 13.34
C ASP A 177 -9.59 -24.15 12.38
N ALA A 178 -9.10 -24.35 11.16
CA ALA A 178 -9.72 -25.16 10.12
C ALA A 178 -8.64 -25.81 9.28
N ASP A 179 -8.95 -27.01 8.75
CA ASP A 179 -8.04 -27.70 7.85
C ASP A 179 -7.77 -26.86 6.60
N GLY A 180 -6.51 -26.58 6.31
CA GLY A 180 -6.13 -25.75 5.18
C GLY A 180 -6.03 -24.23 5.48
N HIS A 181 -6.46 -23.77 6.65
CA HIS A 181 -6.36 -22.36 7.04
C HIS A 181 -4.93 -22.02 7.47
N VAL A 182 -4.14 -21.52 6.54
CA VAL A 182 -2.70 -21.27 6.73
C VAL A 182 -2.27 -19.94 6.17
N SER A 183 -1.17 -19.39 6.71
CA SER A 183 -0.45 -18.21 6.19
C SER A 183 1.01 -18.26 6.63
N THR A 184 1.79 -17.28 6.23
CA THR A 184 3.20 -17.12 6.61
C THR A 184 3.42 -15.75 7.22
N ALA A 185 4.55 -15.55 7.92
CA ALA A 185 4.88 -14.23 8.46
C ALA A 185 5.04 -13.20 7.33
N ARG A 186 5.60 -13.60 6.19
CA ARG A 186 5.73 -12.74 5.00
C ARG A 186 4.36 -12.33 4.45
N ASP A 187 3.47 -13.28 4.21
CA ASP A 187 2.14 -12.99 3.65
C ASP A 187 1.31 -12.13 4.60
N ILE A 188 1.43 -12.37 5.92
CA ILE A 188 0.81 -11.51 6.94
C ILE A 188 1.39 -10.09 6.91
N ALA A 189 2.70 -9.93 6.70
CA ALA A 189 3.29 -8.60 6.56
C ALA A 189 2.74 -7.88 5.32
N ILE A 190 2.61 -8.57 4.18
CA ILE A 190 2.03 -8.02 2.94
C ILE A 190 0.61 -7.48 3.21
N MET A 191 -0.30 -8.30 3.73
CA MET A 191 -1.67 -7.82 3.98
C MET A 191 -1.75 -6.77 5.09
N SER A 192 -0.79 -6.75 6.02
CA SER A 192 -0.72 -5.74 7.08
C SER A 192 -0.30 -4.38 6.54
N VAL A 193 0.70 -4.35 5.65
CA VAL A 193 1.14 -3.15 4.93
C VAL A 193 0.01 -2.62 4.06
N GLU A 194 -0.68 -3.51 3.34
CA GLU A 194 -1.82 -3.11 2.50
C GLU A 194 -2.94 -2.49 3.31
N LEU A 195 -3.36 -3.13 4.42
CA LEU A 195 -4.39 -2.58 5.30
C LEU A 195 -4.03 -1.18 5.81
N LEU A 196 -2.76 -0.93 6.14
CA LEU A 196 -2.30 0.37 6.67
C LEU A 196 -2.32 1.49 5.63
N LYS A 197 -2.47 1.21 4.34
CA LYS A 197 -2.63 2.23 3.28
C LYS A 197 -4.02 2.86 3.29
N HIS A 198 -5.02 2.21 3.91
CA HIS A 198 -6.39 2.69 3.94
C HIS A 198 -6.61 3.72 5.06
N ASP A 199 -7.18 4.86 4.68
CA ASP A 199 -7.50 5.93 5.62
C ASP A 199 -8.47 5.46 6.72
N GLY A 200 -8.22 5.88 7.96
CA GLY A 200 -9.09 5.58 9.10
C GLY A 200 -8.85 4.22 9.77
N VAL A 201 -8.01 3.33 9.24
CA VAL A 201 -7.68 2.05 9.89
C VAL A 201 -7.08 2.28 11.28
N THR A 202 -6.15 3.22 11.37
CA THR A 202 -5.47 3.53 12.63
C THR A 202 -6.39 4.16 13.67
N ASP A 203 -7.51 4.75 13.27
CA ASP A 203 -8.53 5.26 14.21
C ASP A 203 -9.13 4.12 15.06
N TYR A 204 -9.14 2.89 14.55
CA TYR A 204 -9.63 1.71 15.27
C TYR A 204 -8.49 0.92 15.92
N THR A 205 -7.40 0.68 15.23
CA THR A 205 -6.33 -0.20 15.70
C THR A 205 -5.52 0.39 16.86
N THR A 206 -5.51 1.72 17.01
CA THR A 206 -4.84 2.43 18.12
C THR A 206 -5.71 2.61 19.36
N ILE A 207 -6.99 2.27 19.31
CA ILE A 207 -7.86 2.32 20.49
C ILE A 207 -7.34 1.36 21.56
N TRP A 208 -6.97 1.87 22.73
CA TRP A 208 -6.59 1.01 23.85
C TRP A 208 -7.81 0.44 24.59
N MET A 209 -8.75 1.31 24.93
CA MET A 209 -10.00 0.94 25.63
C MET A 209 -11.14 1.81 25.12
N ASP A 210 -12.29 1.20 24.93
CA ASP A 210 -13.54 1.86 24.57
C ASP A 210 -14.73 1.05 25.07
N SER A 211 -15.95 1.46 24.73
CA SER A 211 -17.16 0.72 25.06
C SER A 211 -18.18 0.79 23.94
N LEU A 212 -19.09 -0.19 23.92
CA LEU A 212 -20.26 -0.28 23.05
C LEU A 212 -21.53 -0.27 23.87
N ARG A 213 -22.69 -0.21 23.20
CA ARG A 213 -24.01 -0.27 23.86
C ARG A 213 -24.13 0.73 25.00
N ASN A 214 -23.75 2.01 24.75
CA ASN A 214 -23.79 3.10 25.74
C ASN A 214 -23.01 2.79 27.04
N GLY A 215 -21.91 2.06 26.95
CA GLY A 215 -21.04 1.74 28.08
C GLY A 215 -21.26 0.37 28.71
N GLU A 216 -22.24 -0.41 28.24
CA GLU A 216 -22.55 -1.74 28.80
C GLU A 216 -21.52 -2.80 28.41
N THR A 217 -20.89 -2.65 27.23
CA THR A 217 -19.88 -3.59 26.73
C THR A 217 -18.51 -2.90 26.66
N GLY A 218 -17.62 -3.24 27.58
CA GLY A 218 -16.24 -2.70 27.56
C GLY A 218 -15.38 -3.41 26.51
N LEU A 219 -14.59 -2.65 25.77
CA LEU A 219 -13.57 -3.15 24.86
C LEU A 219 -12.18 -2.85 25.42
N THR A 220 -11.26 -3.81 25.26
CA THR A 220 -9.84 -3.60 25.57
C THR A 220 -9.00 -4.21 24.46
N ASN A 221 -8.06 -3.45 23.93
CA ASN A 221 -7.23 -3.92 22.84
C ASN A 221 -6.39 -5.13 23.25
N THR A 222 -6.47 -6.17 22.45
CA THR A 222 -5.69 -7.38 22.65
C THR A 222 -4.20 -7.17 22.38
N ASN A 223 -3.86 -6.16 21.57
CA ASN A 223 -2.48 -5.73 21.32
C ASN A 223 -2.01 -4.75 22.40
N LYS A 224 -1.25 -5.24 23.38
CA LYS A 224 -0.72 -4.41 24.47
C LYS A 224 0.31 -3.39 24.02
N LEU A 225 0.93 -3.55 22.83
CA LEU A 225 1.89 -2.56 22.31
C LEU A 225 1.23 -1.22 22.03
N VAL A 226 -0.06 -1.18 21.69
CA VAL A 226 -0.84 0.05 21.54
C VAL A 226 -0.74 0.97 22.75
N ARG A 227 -0.63 0.40 23.97
CA ARG A 227 -0.51 1.19 25.18
C ARG A 227 0.94 1.42 25.62
N TYR A 228 1.83 0.45 25.35
CA TYR A 228 3.14 0.38 26.01
C TYR A 228 4.32 0.50 25.05
N TYR A 229 4.08 0.74 23.77
CA TYR A 229 5.10 0.93 22.76
C TYR A 229 4.88 2.26 22.03
N ASP A 230 5.86 3.15 22.11
CA ASP A 230 5.77 4.47 21.49
C ASP A 230 5.67 4.36 19.97
N GLY A 231 4.73 5.15 19.38
CA GLY A 231 4.46 5.14 17.96
C GLY A 231 3.66 3.92 17.44
N CYS A 232 3.20 3.01 18.32
CA CYS A 232 2.42 1.83 17.87
C CYS A 232 1.10 2.25 17.20
N THR A 233 0.89 1.78 15.97
CA THR A 233 -0.32 2.04 15.15
C THR A 233 -1.26 0.83 15.05
N GLY A 234 -0.87 -0.32 15.59
CA GLY A 234 -1.71 -1.55 15.60
C GLY A 234 -0.84 -2.80 15.62
N LEU A 235 -1.24 -3.94 15.03
CA LEU A 235 -2.46 -4.21 14.32
C LEU A 235 -3.28 -5.27 15.07
N LYS A 236 -2.85 -6.55 14.98
CA LYS A 236 -3.70 -7.68 15.38
C LYS A 236 -2.93 -8.80 16.07
N THR A 237 -3.53 -9.32 17.15
CA THR A 237 -3.07 -10.55 17.83
C THR A 237 -3.85 -11.76 17.35
N GLY A 238 -3.22 -12.93 17.40
CA GLY A 238 -3.86 -14.22 17.20
C GLY A 238 -3.43 -15.23 18.26
N THR A 239 -4.32 -16.13 18.64
CA THR A 239 -3.98 -17.28 19.50
C THR A 239 -4.99 -18.40 19.27
N THR A 240 -4.50 -19.58 18.92
CA THR A 240 -5.21 -20.86 18.97
C THR A 240 -4.25 -21.93 19.46
N ASP A 241 -4.76 -23.13 19.73
CA ASP A 241 -3.90 -24.24 20.13
C ASP A 241 -2.94 -24.64 19.00
N GLY A 242 -3.38 -24.53 17.74
CA GLY A 242 -2.57 -24.84 16.56
C GLY A 242 -1.54 -23.76 16.20
N ALA A 243 -1.90 -22.50 16.36
CA ALA A 243 -1.07 -21.35 16.00
C ALA A 243 -0.04 -20.96 17.07
N GLY A 244 -0.27 -21.30 18.34
CA GLY A 244 0.44 -20.67 19.44
C GLY A 244 0.05 -19.18 19.58
N SER A 245 0.97 -18.36 20.01
CA SER A 245 0.75 -16.91 20.15
C SER A 245 1.37 -16.16 18.98
N CYS A 246 0.54 -15.42 18.22
CA CYS A 246 0.94 -14.68 17.04
C CYS A 246 0.61 -13.18 17.19
N LEU A 247 1.37 -12.31 16.51
CA LEU A 247 1.17 -10.87 16.49
C LEU A 247 1.65 -10.28 15.17
N SER A 248 0.81 -9.48 14.53
CA SER A 248 1.23 -8.45 13.60
C SER A 248 1.15 -7.11 14.31
N ALA A 249 2.28 -6.43 14.45
CA ALA A 249 2.39 -5.12 15.10
C ALA A 249 2.93 -4.09 14.09
N SER A 250 2.38 -2.88 14.15
CA SER A 250 2.87 -1.75 13.35
C SER A 250 3.22 -0.57 14.25
N ALA A 251 4.19 0.21 13.82
CA ALA A 251 4.58 1.44 14.50
C ALA A 251 5.18 2.44 13.50
N THR A 252 4.95 3.74 13.77
CA THR A 252 5.48 4.85 13.01
C THR A 252 6.30 5.77 13.92
N ARG A 253 7.54 6.10 13.53
CA ARG A 253 8.37 7.13 14.17
C ARG A 253 9.14 7.90 13.12
N ASP A 254 9.14 9.21 13.22
CA ASP A 254 9.90 10.11 12.34
C ASP A 254 9.71 9.81 10.84
N GLY A 255 8.47 9.43 10.45
CA GLY A 255 8.13 9.08 9.06
C GLY A 255 8.59 7.69 8.61
N LEU A 256 9.15 6.88 9.49
CA LEU A 256 9.47 5.47 9.23
C LEU A 256 8.32 4.59 9.73
N ASP A 257 7.66 3.90 8.80
CA ASP A 257 6.59 2.95 9.07
C ASP A 257 7.14 1.54 9.08
N LEU A 258 6.95 0.82 10.19
CA LEU A 258 7.40 -0.55 10.37
C LEU A 258 6.23 -1.49 10.66
N VAL A 259 6.28 -2.68 10.06
CA VAL A 259 5.42 -3.82 10.39
C VAL A 259 6.29 -4.98 10.84
N ALA A 260 6.04 -5.46 12.06
CA ALA A 260 6.70 -6.63 12.65
C ALA A 260 5.69 -7.75 12.85
N VAL A 261 5.97 -8.91 12.27
CA VAL A 261 5.12 -10.10 12.43
C VAL A 261 5.91 -11.16 13.19
N SER A 262 5.27 -11.76 14.19
CA SER A 262 5.76 -12.95 14.90
C SER A 262 4.69 -14.03 14.92
N MET A 263 5.06 -15.26 14.59
CA MET A 263 4.18 -16.42 14.59
C MET A 263 4.76 -17.53 15.43
N GLY A 264 3.87 -18.28 16.10
CA GLY A 264 4.24 -19.47 16.85
C GLY A 264 5.10 -19.23 18.09
N SER A 265 4.94 -18.07 18.77
CA SER A 265 5.49 -17.90 20.11
C SER A 265 4.77 -18.79 21.14
N ASP A 266 5.49 -19.34 22.12
CA ASP A 266 4.89 -20.22 23.14
C ASP A 266 3.92 -19.47 24.05
N THR A 267 4.19 -18.20 24.33
CA THR A 267 3.36 -17.39 25.23
C THR A 267 2.98 -16.03 24.65
N SER A 268 1.90 -15.47 25.18
CA SER A 268 1.49 -14.10 24.87
C SER A 268 2.58 -13.06 25.23
N ALA A 269 3.42 -13.30 26.22
CA ALA A 269 4.51 -12.39 26.58
C ALA A 269 5.61 -12.41 25.51
N GLU A 270 5.92 -13.59 24.98
CA GLU A 270 6.96 -13.78 23.96
C GLU A 270 6.60 -13.12 22.63
N ARG A 271 5.35 -13.23 22.13
CA ARG A 271 4.96 -12.52 20.89
C ARG A 271 5.12 -11.01 20.98
N PHE A 272 4.84 -10.41 22.18
CA PHE A 272 5.07 -8.98 22.37
C PHE A 272 6.55 -8.66 22.48
N ALA A 273 7.37 -9.51 23.11
CA ALA A 273 8.81 -9.37 23.13
C ALA A 273 9.40 -9.47 21.74
N ALA A 274 8.98 -10.46 20.93
CA ALA A 274 9.41 -10.66 19.57
C ALA A 274 9.18 -9.42 18.70
N CYS A 275 7.93 -8.95 18.61
CA CYS A 275 7.62 -7.76 17.81
C CYS A 275 8.29 -6.50 18.33
N ARG A 276 8.43 -6.32 19.66
CA ARG A 276 9.17 -5.20 20.24
C ARG A 276 10.63 -5.22 19.80
N THR A 277 11.30 -6.37 19.90
CA THR A 277 12.71 -6.51 19.49
C THR A 277 12.89 -6.19 18.01
N LEU A 278 11.98 -6.66 17.15
CA LEU A 278 12.00 -6.35 15.71
C LEU A 278 11.81 -4.84 15.45
N LEU A 279 10.79 -4.22 16.05
CA LEU A 279 10.54 -2.78 15.89
C LEU A 279 11.69 -1.93 16.45
N ASP A 280 12.24 -2.28 17.65
CA ASP A 280 13.37 -1.58 18.23
C ASP A 280 14.62 -1.69 17.33
N TYR A 281 14.87 -2.86 16.73
CA TYR A 281 15.91 -3.06 15.74
C TYR A 281 15.70 -2.16 14.51
N GLY A 282 14.50 -2.12 13.97
CA GLY A 282 14.17 -1.30 12.80
C GLY A 282 14.42 0.19 13.06
N PHE A 283 13.88 0.74 14.15
CA PHE A 283 14.05 2.16 14.49
C PHE A 283 15.48 2.52 14.97
N ALA A 284 16.26 1.54 15.44
CA ALA A 284 17.66 1.77 15.79
C ALA A 284 18.58 1.78 14.57
N THR A 285 18.23 1.01 13.53
CA THR A 285 19.10 0.72 12.38
C THR A 285 18.77 1.56 11.16
N TYR A 286 17.50 1.94 10.98
CA TYR A 286 17.01 2.57 9.75
C TYR A 286 16.32 3.90 10.03
N GLU A 287 16.24 4.72 8.99
CA GLU A 287 15.48 5.96 8.95
C GLU A 287 14.77 6.13 7.61
N SER A 288 13.72 6.94 7.62
CA SER A 288 13.00 7.36 6.41
C SER A 288 13.74 8.54 5.78
N PHE A 289 14.02 8.43 4.49
CA PHE A 289 14.63 9.48 3.68
C PHE A 289 13.69 9.83 2.53
N THR A 290 13.33 11.10 2.38
CA THR A 290 12.51 11.57 1.25
C THR A 290 13.43 12.20 0.21
N PRO A 291 13.63 11.53 -0.95
CA PRO A 291 14.44 12.09 -2.04
C PRO A 291 13.81 13.38 -2.56
N ALA A 292 14.62 14.44 -2.68
CA ALA A 292 14.20 15.71 -3.26
C ALA A 292 15.29 16.26 -4.15
N VAL A 293 14.93 16.67 -5.38
CA VAL A 293 15.86 17.31 -6.31
C VAL A 293 15.86 18.83 -6.06
N PRO A 294 16.98 19.43 -5.65
CA PRO A 294 17.06 20.87 -5.46
C PRO A 294 16.77 21.62 -6.76
N PRO A 295 15.95 22.68 -6.74
CA PRO A 295 15.59 23.43 -7.96
C PRO A 295 16.78 23.96 -8.76
N GLU A 296 17.90 24.26 -8.09
CA GLU A 296 19.13 24.73 -8.73
C GLU A 296 19.82 23.67 -9.59
N GLN A 297 19.51 22.40 -9.43
CA GLN A 297 20.01 21.30 -10.28
C GLN A 297 19.10 21.00 -11.48
N LEU A 298 17.89 21.56 -11.51
CA LEU A 298 16.93 21.44 -12.59
C LEU A 298 17.15 22.53 -13.63
N THR A 299 18.25 22.45 -14.38
CA THR A 299 18.58 23.45 -15.40
C THR A 299 17.69 23.27 -16.63
N PRO A 300 17.13 24.38 -17.22
CA PRO A 300 16.34 24.30 -18.45
C PRO A 300 17.13 23.67 -19.60
N VAL A 301 16.49 22.71 -20.29
CA VAL A 301 17.08 22.00 -21.43
C VAL A 301 16.75 22.75 -22.73
N PRO A 302 17.74 23.10 -23.57
CA PRO A 302 17.52 23.78 -24.86
C PRO A 302 16.63 22.96 -25.79
N VAL A 303 15.70 23.61 -26.51
CA VAL A 303 14.82 22.94 -27.48
C VAL A 303 15.04 23.55 -28.87
N SER A 304 15.53 22.73 -29.78
CA SER A 304 15.71 23.15 -31.19
C SER A 304 14.41 22.99 -31.97
N GLY A 305 14.12 23.97 -32.85
CA GLY A 305 12.90 23.95 -33.69
C GLY A 305 11.59 24.19 -32.92
N GLY A 306 11.68 24.61 -31.65
CA GLY A 306 10.53 24.84 -30.78
C GLY A 306 10.03 26.28 -30.78
N ARG A 307 8.78 26.47 -30.33
CA ARG A 307 8.21 27.80 -30.04
C ARG A 307 8.81 28.44 -28.81
N ALA A 308 9.34 27.64 -27.89
CA ALA A 308 10.20 28.06 -26.78
C ALA A 308 11.65 27.65 -27.03
N GLU A 309 12.61 28.38 -26.49
CA GLU A 309 14.05 28.12 -26.65
C GLU A 309 14.55 27.01 -25.70
N SER A 310 13.81 26.72 -24.64
CA SER A 310 14.13 25.69 -23.66
C SER A 310 12.85 25.20 -22.97
N VAL A 311 12.94 24.08 -22.29
CA VAL A 311 11.92 23.53 -21.40
C VAL A 311 12.52 23.30 -20.01
N ALA A 312 11.76 23.63 -18.97
CA ALA A 312 12.17 23.37 -17.60
C ALA A 312 11.91 21.88 -17.25
N PRO A 313 12.89 21.17 -16.67
CA PRO A 313 12.63 19.86 -16.11
C PRO A 313 11.85 19.98 -14.79
N ALA A 314 10.98 19.00 -14.54
CA ALA A 314 10.28 18.82 -13.28
C ALA A 314 10.58 17.41 -12.74
N ALA A 315 10.92 17.30 -11.47
CA ALA A 315 11.07 16.02 -10.80
C ALA A 315 9.70 15.52 -10.30
N ALA A 316 9.46 14.23 -10.41
CA ALA A 316 8.31 13.60 -9.77
C ALA A 316 8.45 13.71 -8.24
N GLU A 317 7.32 13.80 -7.53
CA GLU A 317 7.32 13.64 -6.08
C GLU A 317 7.67 12.19 -5.75
N ALA A 318 8.66 12.00 -4.85
CA ALA A 318 9.05 10.70 -4.36
C ALA A 318 8.39 10.41 -3.03
N GLY A 319 7.94 9.16 -2.87
CA GLY A 319 7.67 8.62 -1.54
C GLY A 319 8.96 8.46 -0.72
N PRO A 320 8.86 8.29 0.59
CA PRO A 320 10.01 8.01 1.44
C PRO A 320 10.64 6.66 1.07
N VAL A 321 11.97 6.60 1.13
CA VAL A 321 12.77 5.38 0.99
C VAL A 321 13.51 5.09 2.29
N ILE A 322 13.90 3.85 2.50
CA ILE A 322 14.56 3.41 3.73
C ILE A 322 16.07 3.41 3.53
N ILE A 323 16.77 4.06 4.44
CA ILE A 323 18.23 4.08 4.47
C ILE A 323 18.76 3.74 5.88
N PRO A 324 20.03 3.37 6.03
CA PRO A 324 20.65 3.22 7.34
C PRO A 324 20.61 4.53 8.12
N LYS A 325 20.32 4.43 9.41
CA LYS A 325 20.13 5.60 10.29
C LYS A 325 21.34 6.52 10.35
N GLY A 326 21.08 7.82 10.28
CA GLY A 326 22.13 8.86 10.30
C GLY A 326 22.93 8.99 9.01
N ARG A 327 22.45 8.38 7.91
CA ARG A 327 23.14 8.40 6.60
C ARG A 327 22.49 9.36 5.59
N GLY A 328 21.42 10.04 5.93
CA GLY A 328 20.72 10.94 5.01
C GLY A 328 21.62 12.00 4.37
N GLU A 329 22.59 12.58 5.13
CA GLU A 329 23.53 13.55 4.59
C GLU A 329 24.61 12.94 3.66
N ALA A 330 24.77 11.62 3.68
CA ALA A 330 25.71 10.91 2.83
C ALA A 330 25.09 10.43 1.51
N VAL A 331 23.79 10.65 1.32
CA VAL A 331 23.12 10.35 0.05
C VAL A 331 23.56 11.35 -1.00
N GLU A 332 24.15 10.85 -2.08
CA GLU A 332 24.62 11.64 -3.21
C GLU A 332 23.53 11.71 -4.28
N LEU A 333 23.38 12.89 -4.91
CA LEU A 333 22.44 13.10 -6.02
C LEU A 333 23.21 13.37 -7.31
N ALA A 334 22.89 12.60 -8.35
CA ALA A 334 23.33 12.83 -9.71
C ALA A 334 22.13 13.14 -10.61
N VAL A 335 22.13 14.29 -11.27
CA VAL A 335 21.09 14.68 -12.24
C VAL A 335 21.64 14.55 -13.64
N THR A 336 20.94 13.77 -14.47
CA THR A 336 21.28 13.56 -15.88
C THR A 336 20.20 14.18 -16.76
N LEU A 337 20.58 15.18 -17.55
CA LEU A 337 19.72 15.84 -18.54
C LEU A 337 20.42 15.82 -19.91
N PRO A 338 19.67 15.76 -21.02
CA PRO A 338 20.25 15.82 -22.36
C PRO A 338 20.81 17.23 -22.64
N GLU A 339 21.82 17.33 -23.52
CA GLU A 339 22.36 18.60 -23.96
C GLU A 339 21.35 19.48 -24.71
N GLY A 340 20.33 18.88 -25.31
CA GLY A 340 19.23 19.53 -26.01
C GLY A 340 18.17 18.56 -26.52
N LEU A 341 16.97 19.08 -26.74
CA LEU A 341 15.82 18.38 -27.29
C LEU A 341 15.44 18.97 -28.66
N THR A 342 14.61 18.22 -29.39
CA THR A 342 14.01 18.68 -30.64
C THR A 342 12.50 18.75 -30.47
N ALA A 343 11.88 19.86 -30.85
CA ALA A 343 10.43 20.01 -30.82
C ALA A 343 9.74 19.03 -31.81
N PRO A 344 8.51 18.58 -31.50
CA PRO A 344 7.73 18.92 -30.32
C PRO A 344 8.19 18.16 -29.09
N VAL A 345 8.05 18.75 -27.91
CA VAL A 345 8.25 18.09 -26.59
C VAL A 345 6.91 18.16 -25.86
N ALA A 346 6.38 17.03 -25.44
CA ALA A 346 5.12 17.01 -24.72
C ALA A 346 5.30 17.34 -23.23
N ALA A 347 4.30 17.99 -22.63
CA ALA A 347 4.28 18.13 -21.17
C ALA A 347 4.22 16.76 -20.50
N GLY A 348 5.07 16.51 -19.48
CA GLY A 348 5.20 15.22 -18.82
C GLY A 348 6.06 14.19 -19.57
N GLU A 349 6.63 14.53 -20.73
CA GLU A 349 7.60 13.67 -21.42
C GLU A 349 8.85 13.51 -20.58
N GLU A 350 9.34 12.29 -20.42
CA GLU A 350 10.58 12.01 -19.68
C GLU A 350 11.78 12.53 -20.48
N ILE A 351 12.54 13.44 -19.86
CA ILE A 351 13.67 14.12 -20.47
C ILE A 351 14.98 13.91 -19.72
N GLY A 352 14.99 13.14 -18.66
CA GLY A 352 16.16 12.84 -17.86
C GLY A 352 15.84 12.11 -16.60
N GLU A 353 16.84 11.97 -15.73
CA GLU A 353 16.71 11.26 -14.47
C GLU A 353 17.52 11.92 -13.35
N ALA A 354 17.08 11.72 -12.12
CA ALA A 354 17.80 12.07 -10.90
C ALA A 354 18.04 10.78 -10.11
N VAL A 355 19.30 10.40 -9.93
CA VAL A 355 19.71 9.18 -9.25
C VAL A 355 20.28 9.53 -7.88
N PHE A 356 19.68 8.95 -6.84
CA PHE A 356 20.16 9.04 -5.45
C PHE A 356 20.95 7.80 -5.12
N THR A 357 22.20 7.95 -4.66
CA THR A 357 23.07 6.84 -4.29
C THR A 357 23.60 6.99 -2.88
N LEU A 358 23.81 5.86 -2.21
CA LEU A 358 24.46 5.78 -0.90
C LEU A 358 25.55 4.72 -0.97
N ASP A 359 26.80 5.09 -0.67
CA ASP A 359 27.97 4.22 -0.77
C ASP A 359 28.16 3.58 -2.17
N GLY A 360 27.66 4.26 -3.22
CA GLY A 360 27.71 3.80 -4.61
C GLY A 360 26.57 2.88 -5.04
N GLU A 361 25.67 2.52 -4.14
CA GLU A 361 24.44 1.77 -4.44
C GLU A 361 23.27 2.72 -4.69
N THR A 362 22.44 2.43 -5.69
CA THR A 362 21.27 3.24 -6.01
C THR A 362 20.18 3.04 -4.95
N VAL A 363 19.81 4.12 -4.27
CA VAL A 363 18.72 4.17 -3.29
C VAL A 363 17.38 4.46 -3.96
N CYS A 364 17.38 5.41 -4.91
CA CYS A 364 16.18 5.82 -5.62
C CYS A 364 16.54 6.47 -6.96
N THR A 365 15.71 6.29 -7.96
CA THR A 365 15.79 7.02 -9.24
C THR A 365 14.44 7.70 -9.50
N LEU A 366 14.49 9.02 -9.77
CA LEU A 366 13.32 9.81 -10.11
C LEU A 366 13.39 10.23 -11.57
N PRO A 367 12.34 9.98 -12.37
CA PRO A 367 12.26 10.52 -13.72
C PRO A 367 12.14 12.05 -13.67
N LEU A 368 12.84 12.73 -14.57
CA LEU A 368 12.71 14.15 -14.81
C LEU A 368 11.87 14.34 -16.08
N THR A 369 10.78 15.07 -15.96
CA THR A 369 9.86 15.29 -17.07
C THR A 369 9.84 16.74 -17.53
N ALA A 370 9.40 16.99 -18.77
CA ALA A 370 9.16 18.32 -19.26
C ALA A 370 8.00 18.98 -18.50
N ALA A 371 8.25 20.12 -17.83
CA ALA A 371 7.22 20.80 -17.04
C ALA A 371 6.08 21.38 -17.89
N GLU A 372 6.36 21.66 -19.17
CA GLU A 372 5.42 22.26 -20.11
C GLU A 372 5.65 21.73 -21.53
N GLU A 373 4.63 21.86 -22.38
CA GLU A 373 4.72 21.50 -23.80
C GLU A 373 5.53 22.55 -24.57
N VAL A 374 6.42 22.10 -25.47
CA VAL A 374 7.08 22.94 -26.46
C VAL A 374 6.69 22.48 -27.85
N GLY A 375 5.71 23.17 -28.46
CA GLY A 375 5.27 22.89 -29.82
C GLY A 375 6.32 23.25 -30.87
N GLU A 376 6.24 22.67 -32.07
CA GLU A 376 7.10 23.01 -33.22
C GLU A 376 6.92 24.46 -33.65
N MET A 377 8.02 25.08 -34.08
CA MET A 377 8.01 26.39 -34.70
C MET A 377 7.50 26.29 -36.13
N ASP A 378 6.25 26.71 -36.37
CA ASP A 378 5.71 26.82 -37.71
C ASP A 378 6.08 28.18 -38.38
N PHE A 379 5.83 28.24 -39.69
CA PHE A 379 6.16 29.46 -40.48
C PHE A 379 5.40 30.69 -39.98
N ALA A 380 4.17 30.58 -39.53
CA ALA A 380 3.36 31.68 -39.06
C ALA A 380 3.93 32.25 -37.75
N PHE A 381 4.34 31.37 -36.82
CA PHE A 381 5.00 31.74 -35.57
C PHE A 381 6.36 32.40 -35.81
N ALA A 382 7.18 31.82 -36.70
CA ALA A 382 8.48 32.39 -37.06
C ALA A 382 8.35 33.80 -37.69
N LEU A 383 7.36 34.00 -38.57
CA LEU A 383 7.06 35.29 -39.18
C LEU A 383 6.58 36.31 -38.13
N GLY A 384 5.75 35.89 -37.20
CA GLY A 384 5.28 36.71 -36.06
C GLY A 384 6.45 37.22 -35.20
N ARG A 385 7.37 36.31 -34.84
CA ARG A 385 8.59 36.67 -34.06
C ARG A 385 9.48 37.67 -34.82
N LEU A 386 9.66 37.47 -36.12
CA LEU A 386 10.38 38.42 -36.96
C LEU A 386 9.71 39.80 -36.97
N TRP A 387 8.37 39.84 -37.10
CA TRP A 387 7.61 41.09 -37.07
C TRP A 387 7.75 41.82 -35.74
N GLU A 388 7.72 41.12 -34.61
CA GLU A 388 7.93 41.68 -33.28
C GLU A 388 9.34 42.28 -33.13
N LEU A 389 10.39 41.61 -33.64
CA LEU A 389 11.75 42.11 -33.61
C LEU A 389 11.91 43.42 -34.43
N PHE A 390 11.24 43.53 -35.57
CA PHE A 390 11.28 44.75 -36.40
C PHE A 390 10.43 45.89 -35.84
N THR A 391 9.39 45.60 -35.07
CA THR A 391 8.45 46.60 -34.54
C THR A 391 8.77 47.03 -33.09
N ARG A 392 9.67 46.35 -32.39
CA ARG A 392 10.13 46.79 -31.07
C ARG A 392 10.84 48.14 -31.16
N PRO A 393 10.37 49.17 -30.45
CA PRO A 393 11.12 50.42 -30.39
C PRO A 393 12.50 50.16 -29.75
N PRO A 394 13.57 50.82 -30.22
CA PRO A 394 14.89 50.70 -29.60
C PRO A 394 14.78 51.06 -28.12
N ALA A 395 15.29 50.18 -27.24
CA ALA A 395 15.44 50.50 -25.82
C ALA A 395 16.49 51.65 -25.75
N PHE A 396 16.01 52.85 -25.55
CA PHE A 396 16.88 53.96 -25.17
C PHE A 396 17.29 53.71 -23.71
N GLY A 397 18.59 53.39 -23.52
CA GLY A 397 19.23 53.32 -22.22
C GLY A 397 19.45 54.70 -21.61
#